data_554325b995faa15ec51c244d56f9ff28
#
_entry.id   554325b995faa15ec51c244d56f9ff28
#
_cell.length_a   1.000
_cell.length_b   1.000
_cell.length_c   1.000
_cell.angle_alpha   90.00
_cell.angle_beta   90.00
_cell.angle_gamma   90.00
#
_symmetry.space_group_name_H-M   'P 1'
#
loop_
_entity.id
_entity.type
_entity.pdbx_description
1 polymer ?
#
loop_
_entity_poly.entity_id
_entity_poly.type
_entity_poly.pdbx_seq_one_letter_code
_entity_poly.pdbx_strand_id
1 'polypeptide(L)'
;IIEDIHYKYLESGADIIETNTFNANSISQSDYDLEDYIFEMNFQSAQIAKNAVKRFNKNNEGKKFVCGSIGPTNRTASLSPKVEDLSFRNVTFDELYATYYEQVDGLIKGGVDLLMIETIFDTLNCKAAIIAINNYLDDHNLDIPLMISVTIVDKSGRTLSGQTLEAFWHTIKYSKPLSVGINCALGITDMKYYIAELSKIADTSVSAHPNAGLPNELGEYDDSPSFMAKEISELAASGYLNIVGGCCGTSPEHI
;
A
#
# COMPACT_ATOMS: atom_id res chain seq x y z
N ILE A 1 -0.54 8.85 20.76
CA ILE A 1 -1.74 8.67 19.92
C ILE A 1 -1.43 7.68 18.77
N ILE A 2 -0.50 7.97 17.85
CA ILE A 2 -0.22 7.07 16.70
C ILE A 2 0.26 5.69 17.19
N GLU A 3 1.20 5.63 18.14
CA GLU A 3 1.63 4.36 18.75
C GLU A 3 0.46 3.57 19.34
N ASP A 4 -0.50 4.24 19.99
CA ASP A 4 -1.66 3.56 20.57
C ASP A 4 -2.64 3.02 19.51
N ILE A 5 -2.74 3.70 18.37
CA ILE A 5 -3.50 3.19 17.22
C ILE A 5 -2.84 1.90 16.72
N HIS A 6 -1.55 1.91 16.43
CA HIS A 6 -0.82 0.71 16.02
C HIS A 6 -0.96 -0.43 17.04
N TYR A 7 -0.87 -0.10 18.34
CA TYR A 7 -1.01 -1.08 19.41
C TYR A 7 -2.38 -1.76 19.41
N LYS A 8 -3.47 -1.02 19.16
CA LYS A 8 -4.83 -1.59 19.05
C LYS A 8 -4.96 -2.59 17.89
N TYR A 9 -4.36 -2.32 16.74
CA TYR A 9 -4.32 -3.27 15.63
C TYR A 9 -3.54 -4.54 15.98
N LEU A 10 -2.43 -4.41 16.70
CA LEU A 10 -1.69 -5.58 17.21
C LEU A 10 -2.51 -6.40 18.21
N GLU A 11 -3.28 -5.74 19.11
CA GLU A 11 -4.19 -6.40 20.05
C GLU A 11 -5.32 -7.15 19.34
N SER A 12 -5.77 -6.64 18.18
CA SER A 12 -6.78 -7.32 17.36
C SER A 12 -6.24 -8.52 16.59
N GLY A 13 -4.92 -8.72 16.56
CA GLY A 13 -4.32 -9.90 15.95
C GLY A 13 -3.44 -9.61 14.73
N ALA A 14 -3.34 -8.36 14.26
CA ALA A 14 -2.52 -8.02 13.10
C ALA A 14 -1.10 -8.57 13.25
N ASP A 15 -0.60 -9.24 12.22
CA ASP A 15 0.79 -9.71 12.14
C ASP A 15 1.71 -8.67 11.52
N ILE A 16 1.16 -7.82 10.67
CA ILE A 16 1.83 -6.70 10.01
C ILE A 16 1.04 -5.43 10.30
N ILE A 17 1.73 -4.38 10.75
CA ILE A 17 1.18 -3.03 10.85
C ILE A 17 1.91 -2.11 9.89
N GLU A 18 1.18 -1.17 9.31
CA GLU A 18 1.72 -0.21 8.34
C GLU A 18 2.07 1.11 9.02
N THR A 19 3.14 1.76 8.54
CA THR A 19 3.48 3.12 8.97
C THR A 19 2.45 4.13 8.43
N ASN A 20 2.27 5.25 9.11
CA ASN A 20 1.39 6.33 8.68
C ASN A 20 2.11 7.27 7.68
N THR A 21 2.66 6.71 6.60
CA THR A 21 3.53 7.40 5.64
C THR A 21 3.00 7.38 4.21
N PHE A 22 1.74 7.04 4.01
CA PHE A 22 1.11 6.89 2.69
C PHE A 22 1.44 8.01 1.70
N ASN A 23 1.36 9.27 2.12
CA ASN A 23 1.69 10.44 1.31
C ASN A 23 2.92 11.23 1.82
N ALA A 24 3.78 10.61 2.62
CA ALA A 24 4.98 11.23 3.15
C ALA A 24 6.12 11.26 2.12
N ASN A 25 5.87 11.86 0.97
CA ASN A 25 6.80 12.07 -0.14
C ASN A 25 6.87 13.56 -0.50
N SER A 26 8.01 14.05 -1.00
CA SER A 26 8.25 15.47 -1.23
C SER A 26 7.28 16.09 -2.25
N ILE A 27 6.84 15.32 -3.26
CA ILE A 27 5.89 15.80 -4.27
C ILE A 27 4.52 16.08 -3.64
N SER A 28 4.01 15.19 -2.79
CA SER A 28 2.72 15.39 -2.11
C SER A 28 2.80 16.42 -0.99
N GLN A 29 3.92 16.46 -0.27
CA GLN A 29 4.10 17.36 0.86
C GLN A 29 4.46 18.80 0.45
N SER A 30 4.88 19.02 -0.80
CA SER A 30 5.09 20.38 -1.33
C SER A 30 3.81 21.23 -1.37
N ASP A 31 2.63 20.61 -1.39
CA ASP A 31 1.37 21.34 -1.29
C ASP A 31 1.14 21.97 0.12
N TYR A 32 1.96 21.59 1.09
CA TYR A 32 1.89 22.02 2.49
C TYR A 32 3.17 22.71 2.98
N ASP A 33 4.14 22.97 2.09
CA ASP A 33 5.48 23.51 2.42
C ASP A 33 6.24 22.61 3.45
N LEU A 34 6.11 21.27 3.31
CA LEU A 34 6.68 20.28 4.22
C LEU A 34 7.70 19.34 3.55
N GLU A 35 8.14 19.64 2.34
CA GLU A 35 9.09 18.83 1.58
C GLU A 35 10.44 18.63 2.25
N ASP A 36 10.88 19.56 3.09
CA ASP A 36 12.12 19.46 3.84
C ASP A 36 12.08 18.44 5.00
N TYR A 37 10.90 17.93 5.34
CA TYR A 37 10.69 17.04 6.47
C TYR A 37 10.48 15.57 6.08
N ILE A 38 10.64 15.20 4.82
CA ILE A 38 10.27 13.87 4.31
C ILE A 38 11.04 12.77 5.01
N PHE A 39 12.36 12.90 5.12
CA PHE A 39 13.16 11.93 5.84
C PHE A 39 12.66 11.75 7.29
N GLU A 40 12.49 12.85 8.02
CA GLU A 40 12.07 12.81 9.42
C GLU A 40 10.68 12.21 9.61
N MET A 41 9.71 12.58 8.75
CA MET A 41 8.35 12.00 8.78
C MET A 41 8.39 10.49 8.65
N ASN A 42 9.10 9.97 7.67
CA ASN A 42 9.20 8.55 7.40
C ASN A 42 9.96 7.81 8.51
N PHE A 43 11.10 8.36 8.94
CA PHE A 43 11.90 7.80 10.01
C PHE A 43 11.13 7.70 11.34
N GLN A 44 10.51 8.80 11.77
CA GLN A 44 9.75 8.82 13.02
C GLN A 44 8.50 7.93 12.97
N SER A 45 7.79 7.89 11.85
CA SER A 45 6.63 7.01 11.67
C SER A 45 7.03 5.53 11.80
N ALA A 46 8.14 5.12 11.19
CA ALA A 46 8.68 3.78 11.35
C ALA A 46 9.07 3.48 12.79
N GLN A 47 9.76 4.41 13.47
CA GLN A 47 10.14 4.27 14.87
C GLN A 47 8.91 4.13 15.80
N ILE A 48 7.85 4.90 15.56
CA ILE A 48 6.60 4.83 16.33
C ILE A 48 5.96 3.45 16.16
N ALA A 49 5.88 2.92 14.95
CA ALA A 49 5.35 1.59 14.67
C ALA A 49 6.21 0.48 15.32
N LYS A 50 7.56 0.59 15.23
CA LYS A 50 8.49 -0.33 15.93
C LYS A 50 8.33 -0.28 17.45
N ASN A 51 8.07 0.89 18.03
CA ASN A 51 7.80 1.03 19.46
C ASN A 51 6.50 0.35 19.87
N ALA A 52 5.45 0.45 19.05
CA ALA A 52 4.19 -0.28 19.28
C ALA A 52 4.42 -1.81 19.29
N VAL A 53 5.16 -2.35 18.31
CA VAL A 53 5.54 -3.77 18.28
C VAL A 53 6.38 -4.16 19.50
N LYS A 54 7.38 -3.37 19.86
CA LYS A 54 8.21 -3.62 21.04
C LYS A 54 7.39 -3.62 22.34
N ARG A 55 6.42 -2.71 22.45
CA ARG A 55 5.48 -2.64 23.59
C ARG A 55 4.58 -3.88 23.64
N PHE A 56 4.03 -4.29 22.48
CA PHE A 56 3.18 -5.48 22.37
C PHE A 56 3.92 -6.76 22.78
N ASN A 57 5.14 -6.96 22.30
CA ASN A 57 5.95 -8.15 22.56
C ASN A 57 6.43 -8.31 24.00
N LYS A 58 6.27 -7.28 24.87
CA LYS A 58 6.58 -7.43 26.31
C LYS A 58 5.66 -8.41 27.02
N ASN A 59 4.41 -8.51 26.55
CA ASN A 59 3.36 -9.28 27.23
C ASN A 59 2.71 -10.34 26.33
N ASN A 60 3.14 -10.44 25.06
CA ASN A 60 2.54 -11.33 24.08
C ASN A 60 3.65 -12.07 23.32
N GLU A 61 3.35 -13.29 22.94
CA GLU A 61 4.20 -14.12 22.08
C GLU A 61 3.80 -13.89 20.60
N GLY A 62 4.73 -14.13 19.70
CA GLY A 62 4.53 -14.03 18.28
C GLY A 62 5.38 -12.93 17.63
N LYS A 63 5.74 -13.16 16.39
CA LYS A 63 6.54 -12.22 15.62
C LYS A 63 5.61 -11.25 14.90
N LYS A 64 5.78 -9.96 15.13
CA LYS A 64 5.04 -8.87 14.50
C LYS A 64 5.99 -8.04 13.63
N PHE A 65 5.49 -7.53 12.51
CA PHE A 65 6.29 -6.82 11.53
C PHE A 65 5.76 -5.41 11.30
N VAL A 66 6.65 -4.51 10.92
CA VAL A 66 6.33 -3.15 10.51
C VAL A 66 6.57 -3.01 9.02
N CYS A 67 5.52 -2.67 8.28
CA CYS A 67 5.55 -2.40 6.86
C CYS A 67 5.64 -0.90 6.60
N GLY A 68 6.62 -0.47 5.82
CA GLY A 68 6.72 0.92 5.35
C GLY A 68 5.71 1.16 4.22
N SER A 69 4.67 1.94 4.48
CA SER A 69 3.65 2.33 3.50
C SER A 69 4.19 3.39 2.55
N ILE A 70 4.10 3.12 1.25
CA ILE A 70 4.50 4.01 0.14
C ILE A 70 3.30 4.15 -0.81
N GLY A 71 2.55 5.22 -0.65
CA GLY A 71 1.40 5.53 -1.48
C GLY A 71 1.78 6.25 -2.79
N PRO A 72 0.78 6.53 -3.65
CA PRO A 72 0.99 7.31 -4.86
C PRO A 72 1.27 8.79 -4.53
N THR A 73 1.93 9.47 -5.44
CA THR A 73 1.98 10.94 -5.40
C THR A 73 0.67 11.54 -5.90
N ASN A 74 0.41 12.80 -5.56
CA ASN A 74 -0.72 13.58 -6.08
C ASN A 74 -0.53 14.02 -7.55
N ARG A 75 0.59 13.61 -8.19
CA ARG A 75 0.90 13.84 -9.61
C ARG A 75 1.15 12.52 -10.32
N THR A 76 0.71 12.43 -11.58
CA THR A 76 0.82 11.20 -12.39
C THR A 76 1.74 11.44 -13.58
N ALA A 77 2.58 10.44 -13.87
CA ALA A 77 3.47 10.48 -15.03
C ALA A 77 2.81 9.98 -16.33
N SER A 78 1.71 9.20 -16.23
CA SER A 78 1.02 8.65 -17.40
C SER A 78 -0.09 9.53 -17.93
N LEU A 79 -0.72 10.34 -17.07
CA LEU A 79 -1.89 11.14 -17.42
C LEU A 79 -1.54 12.63 -17.46
N SER A 80 -2.08 13.35 -18.47
CA SER A 80 -2.02 14.80 -18.50
C SER A 80 -3.09 15.39 -17.58
N PRO A 81 -2.75 16.34 -16.70
CA PRO A 81 -3.73 17.13 -15.99
C PRO A 81 -4.39 18.22 -16.86
N LYS A 82 -3.90 18.42 -18.12
CA LYS A 82 -4.43 19.40 -19.08
C LYS A 82 -5.20 18.70 -20.18
N VAL A 83 -6.49 19.02 -20.30
CA VAL A 83 -7.35 18.45 -21.34
C VAL A 83 -6.93 18.91 -22.75
N GLU A 84 -6.44 20.14 -22.86
CA GLU A 84 -6.01 20.77 -24.09
C GLU A 84 -4.60 20.37 -24.54
N ASP A 85 -3.80 19.75 -23.67
CA ASP A 85 -2.45 19.28 -23.97
C ASP A 85 -2.20 17.91 -23.40
N LEU A 86 -2.50 16.88 -24.15
CA LEU A 86 -2.36 15.49 -23.73
C LEU A 86 -0.89 15.03 -23.57
N SER A 87 0.05 15.82 -24.09
CA SER A 87 1.50 15.52 -23.95
C SER A 87 2.10 16.09 -22.67
N PHE A 88 1.44 17.06 -22.04
CA PHE A 88 1.93 17.70 -20.82
C PHE A 88 2.00 16.71 -19.65
N ARG A 89 3.06 16.80 -18.88
CA ARG A 89 3.21 16.11 -17.58
C ARG A 89 3.66 17.14 -16.54
N ASN A 90 3.08 17.07 -15.34
CA ASN A 90 3.45 17.93 -14.22
C ASN A 90 4.44 17.25 -13.25
N VAL A 91 4.95 16.11 -13.63
CA VAL A 91 6.02 15.38 -12.94
C VAL A 91 6.79 14.53 -13.94
N THR A 92 8.08 14.41 -13.74
CA THR A 92 8.97 13.53 -14.51
C THR A 92 9.21 12.22 -13.77
N PHE A 93 9.73 11.22 -14.49
CA PHE A 93 10.15 9.96 -13.88
C PHE A 93 11.27 10.15 -12.85
N ASP A 94 12.23 11.02 -13.14
CA ASP A 94 13.38 11.28 -12.26
C ASP A 94 12.96 11.99 -10.97
N GLU A 95 11.98 12.90 -11.02
CA GLU A 95 11.39 13.52 -9.83
C GLU A 95 10.64 12.50 -8.97
N LEU A 96 9.88 11.60 -9.60
CA LEU A 96 9.23 10.49 -8.90
C LEU A 96 10.25 9.55 -8.26
N TYR A 97 11.29 9.19 -8.99
CA TYR A 97 12.38 8.37 -8.46
C TYR A 97 13.01 9.01 -7.23
N ALA A 98 13.38 10.28 -7.32
CA ALA A 98 14.05 11.00 -6.23
C ALA A 98 13.18 11.06 -4.97
N THR A 99 11.90 11.39 -5.12
CA THR A 99 10.98 11.48 -3.97
C THR A 99 10.76 10.12 -3.30
N TYR A 100 10.64 9.03 -4.06
CA TYR A 100 10.50 7.70 -3.50
C TYR A 100 11.79 7.19 -2.86
N TYR A 101 12.96 7.52 -3.44
CA TYR A 101 14.25 7.16 -2.86
C TYR A 101 14.44 7.78 -1.47
N GLU A 102 14.09 9.05 -1.31
CA GLU A 102 14.13 9.76 -0.03
C GLU A 102 13.15 9.16 1.00
N GLN A 103 11.91 8.84 0.57
CA GLN A 103 10.93 8.17 1.41
C GLN A 103 11.43 6.82 1.92
N VAL A 104 12.01 6.02 1.05
CA VAL A 104 12.61 4.71 1.36
C VAL A 104 13.77 4.85 2.34
N ASP A 105 14.63 5.85 2.17
CA ASP A 105 15.74 6.13 3.09
C ASP A 105 15.25 6.34 4.54
N GLY A 106 14.23 7.18 4.72
CA GLY A 106 13.62 7.41 6.03
C GLY A 106 13.00 6.15 6.63
N LEU A 107 12.21 5.42 5.85
CA LEU A 107 11.54 4.18 6.29
C LEU A 107 12.54 3.10 6.72
N ILE A 108 13.55 2.82 5.90
CA ILE A 108 14.53 1.76 6.17
C ILE A 108 15.40 2.13 7.36
N LYS A 109 15.91 3.36 7.45
CA LYS A 109 16.65 3.84 8.63
C LYS A 109 15.79 3.87 9.89
N GLY A 110 14.48 4.08 9.76
CA GLY A 110 13.51 3.95 10.83
C GLY A 110 13.26 2.53 11.30
N GLY A 111 13.69 1.52 10.53
CA GLY A 111 13.73 0.12 10.93
C GLY A 111 12.52 -0.69 10.52
N VAL A 112 11.85 -0.38 9.42
CA VAL A 112 10.79 -1.22 8.86
C VAL A 112 11.32 -2.61 8.49
N ASP A 113 10.45 -3.62 8.58
CA ASP A 113 10.79 -5.01 8.27
C ASP A 113 10.50 -5.36 6.80
N LEU A 114 9.58 -4.64 6.16
CA LEU A 114 9.21 -4.77 4.75
C LEU A 114 8.66 -3.44 4.24
N LEU A 115 8.51 -3.33 2.93
CA LEU A 115 7.93 -2.16 2.25
C LEU A 115 6.68 -2.56 1.48
N MET A 116 5.72 -1.64 1.34
CA MET A 116 4.56 -1.82 0.48
C MET A 116 4.33 -0.57 -0.39
N ILE A 117 4.35 -0.77 -1.71
CA ILE A 117 3.81 0.20 -2.65
C ILE A 117 2.32 -0.10 -2.79
N GLU A 118 1.47 0.83 -2.37
CA GLU A 118 0.02 0.60 -2.29
C GLU A 118 -0.79 1.63 -3.09
N THR A 119 -2.06 1.29 -3.32
CA THR A 119 -3.04 2.17 -3.97
C THR A 119 -2.57 2.65 -5.35
N ILE A 120 -1.93 1.75 -6.08
CA ILE A 120 -1.35 2.06 -7.38
C ILE A 120 -2.47 2.23 -8.40
N PHE A 121 -2.59 3.43 -8.95
CA PHE A 121 -3.50 3.76 -10.04
C PHE A 121 -2.77 4.23 -11.31
N ASP A 122 -1.47 4.51 -11.21
CA ASP A 122 -0.56 4.81 -12.32
C ASP A 122 0.68 3.90 -12.27
N THR A 123 0.80 3.02 -13.27
CA THR A 123 1.87 2.01 -13.29
C THR A 123 3.24 2.62 -13.56
N LEU A 124 3.33 3.80 -14.19
CA LEU A 124 4.61 4.47 -14.40
C LEU A 124 5.15 5.05 -13.08
N ASN A 125 4.27 5.61 -12.24
CA ASN A 125 4.61 6.01 -10.88
C ASN A 125 5.10 4.81 -10.05
N CYS A 126 4.39 3.67 -10.15
CA CYS A 126 4.80 2.42 -9.51
C CYS A 126 6.19 1.96 -9.95
N LYS A 127 6.51 2.03 -11.24
CA LYS A 127 7.85 1.70 -11.75
C LYS A 127 8.93 2.59 -11.16
N ALA A 128 8.68 3.89 -11.02
CA ALA A 128 9.63 4.80 -10.39
C ALA A 128 9.88 4.41 -8.92
N ALA A 129 8.82 4.06 -8.17
CA ALA A 129 8.95 3.57 -6.79
C ALA A 129 9.73 2.25 -6.71
N ILE A 130 9.43 1.27 -7.57
CA ILE A 130 10.14 -0.01 -7.62
C ILE A 130 11.63 0.19 -7.89
N ILE A 131 11.98 1.04 -8.86
CA ILE A 131 13.38 1.32 -9.22
C ILE A 131 14.09 2.05 -8.07
N ALA A 132 13.42 3.01 -7.41
CA ALA A 132 13.96 3.70 -6.26
C ALA A 132 14.26 2.74 -5.10
N ILE A 133 13.33 1.83 -4.79
CA ILE A 133 13.51 0.80 -3.77
C ILE A 133 14.67 -0.13 -4.13
N ASN A 134 14.67 -0.70 -5.33
CA ASN A 134 15.70 -1.64 -5.74
C ASN A 134 17.09 -1.00 -5.70
N ASN A 135 17.26 0.21 -6.25
CA ASN A 135 18.53 0.91 -6.22
C ASN A 135 18.96 1.22 -4.78
N TYR A 136 18.03 1.64 -3.91
CA TYR A 136 18.36 1.87 -2.50
C TYR A 136 18.86 0.59 -1.81
N LEU A 137 18.16 -0.53 -2.03
CA LEU A 137 18.55 -1.82 -1.45
C LEU A 137 19.91 -2.30 -1.97
N ASP A 138 20.15 -2.16 -3.28
CA ASP A 138 21.42 -2.53 -3.91
C ASP A 138 22.57 -1.64 -3.40
N ASP A 139 22.38 -0.32 -3.35
CA ASP A 139 23.38 0.65 -2.87
C ASP A 139 23.80 0.39 -1.41
N HIS A 140 22.89 -0.14 -0.59
CA HIS A 140 23.12 -0.40 0.84
C HIS A 140 23.33 -1.88 1.16
N ASN A 141 23.32 -2.77 0.15
CA ASN A 141 23.43 -4.22 0.30
C ASN A 141 22.41 -4.78 1.31
N LEU A 142 21.15 -4.42 1.11
CA LEU A 142 20.01 -4.82 1.95
C LEU A 142 19.09 -5.77 1.19
N ASP A 143 18.41 -6.64 1.94
CA ASP A 143 17.35 -7.53 1.42
C ASP A 143 16.08 -7.33 2.27
N ILE A 144 15.20 -6.44 1.81
CA ILE A 144 13.94 -6.10 2.47
C ILE A 144 12.79 -6.48 1.54
N PRO A 145 11.85 -7.33 1.99
CA PRO A 145 10.72 -7.76 1.16
C PRO A 145 9.84 -6.58 0.70
N LEU A 146 9.36 -6.67 -0.54
CA LEU A 146 8.47 -5.69 -1.14
C LEU A 146 7.10 -6.30 -1.41
N MET A 147 6.04 -5.67 -0.91
CA MET A 147 4.65 -5.93 -1.30
C MET A 147 4.19 -4.86 -2.29
N ILE A 148 3.32 -5.23 -3.24
CA ILE A 148 2.80 -4.29 -4.25
C ILE A 148 1.30 -4.45 -4.37
N SER A 149 0.53 -3.35 -4.26
CA SER A 149 -0.93 -3.39 -4.29
C SER A 149 -1.52 -2.35 -5.23
N VAL A 150 -2.38 -2.81 -6.14
CA VAL A 150 -3.05 -1.99 -7.15
C VAL A 150 -4.46 -1.59 -6.70
N THR A 151 -4.91 -0.44 -7.18
CA THR A 151 -6.30 -0.01 -7.02
C THR A 151 -7.06 -0.13 -8.34
N ILE A 152 -8.15 -0.88 -8.31
CA ILE A 152 -9.13 -0.98 -9.39
C ILE A 152 -10.22 0.06 -9.12
N VAL A 153 -10.30 1.07 -9.98
CA VAL A 153 -11.09 2.28 -9.69
C VAL A 153 -12.59 2.10 -9.96
N ASP A 154 -12.96 1.10 -10.75
CA ASP A 154 -14.35 0.83 -11.09
C ASP A 154 -14.58 -0.62 -11.54
N LYS A 155 -15.84 -0.93 -11.84
CA LYS A 155 -16.26 -2.28 -12.29
C LYS A 155 -15.77 -2.64 -13.71
N SER A 156 -15.04 -1.78 -14.41
CA SER A 156 -14.37 -2.13 -15.67
C SER A 156 -13.11 -2.98 -15.47
N GLY A 157 -12.63 -3.10 -14.22
CA GLY A 157 -11.45 -3.87 -13.88
C GLY A 157 -10.13 -3.20 -14.27
N ARG A 158 -10.14 -1.86 -14.36
CA ARG A 158 -8.98 -1.07 -14.79
C ARG A 158 -8.49 -0.13 -13.70
N THR A 159 -7.21 0.15 -13.77
CA THR A 159 -6.61 1.27 -13.03
C THR A 159 -7.05 2.60 -13.66
N LEU A 160 -6.81 3.70 -12.97
CA LEU A 160 -7.09 5.05 -13.50
C LEU A 160 -6.31 5.33 -14.80
N SER A 161 -5.10 4.79 -14.93
CA SER A 161 -4.30 4.88 -16.17
C SER A 161 -4.74 3.89 -17.27
N GLY A 162 -5.85 3.15 -17.07
CA GLY A 162 -6.51 2.31 -18.06
C GLY A 162 -5.98 0.88 -18.18
N GLN A 163 -5.06 0.45 -17.34
CA GLN A 163 -4.49 -0.89 -17.39
C GLN A 163 -5.41 -1.93 -16.74
N THR A 164 -5.48 -3.12 -17.35
CA THR A 164 -6.10 -4.29 -16.73
C THR A 164 -5.20 -4.87 -15.64
N LEU A 165 -5.77 -5.71 -14.78
CA LEU A 165 -5.05 -6.39 -13.70
C LEU A 165 -3.91 -7.27 -14.24
N GLU A 166 -4.14 -7.99 -15.36
CA GLU A 166 -3.13 -8.78 -16.03
C GLU A 166 -1.98 -7.91 -16.58
N ALA A 167 -2.30 -6.80 -17.25
CA ALA A 167 -1.30 -5.86 -17.75
C ALA A 167 -0.47 -5.25 -16.59
N PHE A 168 -1.13 -4.92 -15.49
CA PHE A 168 -0.46 -4.48 -14.27
C PHE A 168 0.53 -5.52 -13.75
N TRP A 169 0.07 -6.77 -13.54
CA TRP A 169 0.93 -7.85 -13.05
C TRP A 169 2.15 -8.06 -13.95
N HIS A 170 1.95 -8.18 -15.25
CA HIS A 170 3.05 -8.33 -16.20
C HIS A 170 4.03 -7.15 -16.20
N THR A 171 3.57 -5.97 -15.80
CA THR A 171 4.40 -4.77 -15.72
C THR A 171 5.32 -4.77 -14.51
N ILE A 172 4.88 -5.37 -13.37
CA ILE A 172 5.60 -5.27 -12.09
C ILE A 172 6.29 -6.58 -11.65
N LYS A 173 5.93 -7.74 -12.22
CA LYS A 173 6.44 -9.05 -11.76
C LYS A 173 7.96 -9.21 -11.83
N TYR A 174 8.65 -8.41 -12.64
CA TYR A 174 10.12 -8.41 -12.70
C TYR A 174 10.78 -8.02 -11.37
N SER A 175 10.08 -7.28 -10.51
CA SER A 175 10.55 -6.89 -9.18
C SER A 175 10.49 -8.04 -8.15
N LYS A 176 9.90 -9.19 -8.52
CA LYS A 176 9.76 -10.38 -7.66
C LYS A 176 9.18 -10.05 -6.29
N PRO A 177 8.02 -9.39 -6.21
CA PRO A 177 7.47 -8.97 -4.93
C PRO A 177 7.11 -10.17 -4.05
N LEU A 178 7.15 -9.99 -2.72
CA LEU A 178 6.66 -10.94 -1.73
C LEU A 178 5.17 -11.25 -1.94
N SER A 179 4.42 -10.21 -2.28
CA SER A 179 3.00 -10.34 -2.64
C SER A 179 2.59 -9.29 -3.67
N VAL A 180 1.59 -9.64 -4.47
CA VAL A 180 0.82 -8.71 -5.28
C VAL A 180 -0.63 -8.69 -4.80
N GLY A 181 -1.26 -7.54 -4.75
CA GLY A 181 -2.60 -7.44 -4.20
C GLY A 181 -3.45 -6.34 -4.80
N ILE A 182 -4.65 -6.23 -4.23
CA ILE A 182 -5.62 -5.20 -4.57
C ILE A 182 -6.04 -4.52 -3.26
N ASN A 183 -6.03 -3.19 -3.24
CA ASN A 183 -6.52 -2.43 -2.10
C ASN A 183 -7.35 -1.23 -2.53
N CYS A 184 -8.17 -0.75 -1.60
CA CYS A 184 -8.94 0.49 -1.73
C CYS A 184 -9.99 0.48 -2.87
N ALA A 185 -10.69 1.58 -3.06
CA ALA A 185 -11.76 1.89 -4.03
C ALA A 185 -12.97 0.95 -3.97
N LEU A 186 -12.81 -0.34 -3.75
CA LEU A 186 -13.88 -1.34 -3.73
C LEU A 186 -14.03 -1.95 -2.32
N GLY A 187 -15.26 -2.31 -1.96
CA GLY A 187 -15.55 -3.25 -0.88
C GLY A 187 -15.23 -4.68 -1.30
N ILE A 188 -15.22 -5.60 -0.32
CA ILE A 188 -14.82 -6.99 -0.55
C ILE A 188 -15.69 -7.69 -1.61
N THR A 189 -16.98 -7.41 -1.65
CA THR A 189 -17.92 -8.03 -2.58
C THR A 189 -17.55 -7.78 -4.05
N ASP A 190 -17.22 -6.52 -4.38
CA ASP A 190 -16.83 -6.16 -5.74
C ASP A 190 -15.38 -6.57 -6.05
N MET A 191 -14.51 -6.67 -5.02
CA MET A 191 -13.11 -7.05 -5.16
C MET A 191 -12.89 -8.55 -5.41
N LYS A 192 -13.79 -9.42 -4.95
CA LYS A 192 -13.68 -10.90 -5.05
C LYS A 192 -13.30 -11.41 -6.44
N TYR A 193 -13.94 -10.89 -7.46
CA TYR A 193 -13.69 -11.31 -8.85
C TYR A 193 -12.23 -11.05 -9.25
N TYR A 194 -11.73 -9.86 -8.96
CA TYR A 194 -10.38 -9.44 -9.31
C TYR A 194 -9.31 -10.18 -8.50
N ILE A 195 -9.59 -10.50 -7.23
CA ILE A 195 -8.70 -11.33 -6.40
C ILE A 195 -8.59 -12.72 -7.01
N ALA A 196 -9.71 -13.34 -7.39
CA ALA A 196 -9.71 -14.66 -8.03
C ALA A 196 -9.02 -14.65 -9.40
N GLU A 197 -9.11 -13.55 -10.16
CA GLU A 197 -8.37 -13.36 -11.40
C GLU A 197 -6.86 -13.25 -11.13
N LEU A 198 -6.47 -12.39 -10.19
CA LEU A 198 -5.06 -12.18 -9.83
C LEU A 198 -4.40 -13.46 -9.33
N SER A 199 -5.10 -14.24 -8.52
CA SER A 199 -4.59 -15.51 -7.98
C SER A 199 -4.27 -16.58 -9.03
N LYS A 200 -4.87 -16.47 -10.23
CA LYS A 200 -4.62 -17.42 -11.34
C LYS A 200 -3.38 -17.04 -12.16
N ILE A 201 -3.03 -15.75 -12.18
CA ILE A 201 -1.97 -15.25 -13.05
C ILE A 201 -0.69 -14.90 -12.28
N ALA A 202 -0.80 -14.62 -10.97
CA ALA A 202 0.34 -14.29 -10.14
C ALA A 202 1.08 -15.57 -9.69
N ASP A 203 2.40 -15.54 -9.81
CA ASP A 203 3.31 -16.60 -9.33
C ASP A 203 3.94 -16.23 -7.96
N THR A 204 3.25 -15.39 -7.19
CA THR A 204 3.62 -14.96 -5.83
C THR A 204 2.38 -14.94 -4.93
N SER A 205 2.56 -14.64 -3.63
CA SER A 205 1.44 -14.50 -2.69
C SER A 205 0.47 -13.40 -3.12
N VAL A 206 -0.83 -13.62 -2.89
CA VAL A 206 -1.87 -12.65 -3.20
C VAL A 206 -2.39 -12.00 -1.92
N SER A 207 -2.49 -10.67 -1.93
CA SER A 207 -3.02 -9.88 -0.82
C SER A 207 -4.30 -9.11 -1.19
N ALA A 208 -5.14 -8.85 -0.19
CA ALA A 208 -6.34 -8.04 -0.35
C ALA A 208 -6.57 -7.13 0.86
N HIS A 209 -6.77 -5.84 0.59
CA HIS A 209 -7.07 -4.81 1.59
C HIS A 209 -8.30 -4.00 1.12
N PRO A 210 -9.51 -4.58 1.24
CA PRO A 210 -10.75 -3.91 0.84
C PRO A 210 -11.12 -2.76 1.76
N ASN A 211 -11.92 -1.83 1.26
CA ASN A 211 -12.63 -0.89 2.10
C ASN A 211 -13.74 -1.62 2.88
N ALA A 212 -14.19 -1.04 3.99
CA ALA A 212 -15.38 -1.50 4.71
C ALA A 212 -16.68 -1.09 3.96
N GLY A 213 -16.79 -1.52 2.70
CA GLY A 213 -17.82 -1.11 1.76
C GLY A 213 -17.43 0.12 0.92
N LEU A 214 -18.44 0.79 0.37
CA LEU A 214 -18.28 2.08 -0.30
C LEU A 214 -18.72 3.20 0.65
N PRO A 215 -18.15 4.41 0.55
CA PRO A 215 -18.59 5.53 1.37
C PRO A 215 -20.06 5.87 1.06
N ASN A 216 -20.87 6.02 2.10
CA ASN A 216 -22.24 6.48 2.02
C ASN A 216 -22.30 8.02 1.80
N GLU A 217 -23.52 8.60 1.75
CA GLU A 217 -23.71 10.04 1.53
C GLU A 217 -23.05 10.94 2.61
N LEU A 218 -22.78 10.39 3.80
CA LEU A 218 -22.09 11.07 4.89
C LEU A 218 -20.57 10.82 4.88
N GLY A 219 -20.06 10.00 3.95
CA GLY A 219 -18.66 9.60 3.87
C GLY A 219 -18.29 8.47 4.86
N GLU A 220 -19.26 7.82 5.48
CA GLU A 220 -19.06 6.70 6.39
C GLU A 220 -19.05 5.36 5.62
N TYR A 221 -18.48 4.33 6.23
CA TYR A 221 -18.36 2.98 5.66
C TYR A 221 -19.19 2.00 6.47
N ASP A 222 -20.06 1.22 5.80
CA ASP A 222 -21.14 0.48 6.45
C ASP A 222 -20.92 -1.04 6.53
N ASP A 223 -19.88 -1.60 5.88
CA ASP A 223 -19.60 -3.04 5.97
C ASP A 223 -19.09 -3.39 7.37
N SER A 224 -19.83 -4.26 8.05
CA SER A 224 -19.46 -4.68 9.41
C SER A 224 -18.28 -5.66 9.42
N PRO A 225 -17.55 -5.76 10.56
CA PRO A 225 -16.48 -6.75 10.76
C PRO A 225 -16.92 -8.18 10.43
N SER A 226 -18.10 -8.59 10.89
CA SER A 226 -18.61 -9.94 10.65
C SER A 226 -18.95 -10.22 9.19
N PHE A 227 -19.43 -9.21 8.46
CA PHE A 227 -19.67 -9.31 7.03
C PHE A 227 -18.35 -9.48 6.27
N MET A 228 -17.38 -8.60 6.50
CA MET A 228 -16.07 -8.67 5.85
C MET A 228 -15.36 -9.99 6.17
N ALA A 229 -15.37 -10.42 7.43
CA ALA A 229 -14.76 -11.69 7.84
C ALA A 229 -15.35 -12.89 7.09
N LYS A 230 -16.69 -12.95 6.91
CA LYS A 230 -17.36 -13.99 6.13
C LYS A 230 -16.88 -14.00 4.69
N GLU A 231 -16.94 -12.86 4.02
CA GLU A 231 -16.60 -12.71 2.61
C GLU A 231 -15.12 -13.03 2.32
N ILE A 232 -14.21 -12.58 3.21
CA ILE A 232 -12.77 -12.86 3.11
C ILE A 232 -12.49 -14.35 3.38
N SER A 233 -13.17 -14.96 4.35
CA SER A 233 -12.99 -16.38 4.68
C SER A 233 -13.35 -17.29 3.51
N GLU A 234 -14.37 -16.96 2.71
CA GLU A 234 -14.72 -17.69 1.50
C GLU A 234 -13.59 -17.66 0.46
N LEU A 235 -12.94 -16.52 0.27
CA LEU A 235 -11.80 -16.37 -0.64
C LEU A 235 -10.57 -17.13 -0.14
N ALA A 236 -10.29 -17.05 1.15
CA ALA A 236 -9.18 -17.77 1.79
C ALA A 236 -9.38 -19.28 1.70
N ALA A 237 -10.60 -19.78 1.98
CA ALA A 237 -10.96 -21.20 1.85
C ALA A 237 -10.85 -21.71 0.41
N SER A 238 -11.05 -20.81 -0.57
CA SER A 238 -10.87 -21.13 -2.00
C SER A 238 -9.40 -21.10 -2.46
N GLY A 239 -8.46 -20.75 -1.57
CA GLY A 239 -7.04 -20.68 -1.88
C GLY A 239 -6.62 -19.46 -2.70
N TYR A 240 -7.43 -18.40 -2.73
CA TYR A 240 -7.16 -17.20 -3.54
C TYR A 240 -6.36 -16.14 -2.79
N LEU A 241 -6.24 -16.23 -1.45
CA LEU A 241 -5.58 -15.23 -0.61
C LEU A 241 -4.52 -15.86 0.31
N ASN A 242 -3.44 -15.11 0.49
CA ASN A 242 -2.37 -15.43 1.43
C ASN A 242 -2.25 -14.37 2.54
N ILE A 243 -2.52 -13.11 2.22
CA ILE A 243 -2.43 -11.97 3.13
C ILE A 243 -3.74 -11.20 3.04
N VAL A 244 -4.29 -10.83 4.19
CA VAL A 244 -5.53 -10.06 4.29
C VAL A 244 -5.36 -8.89 5.24
N GLY A 245 -6.07 -7.82 4.96
CA GLY A 245 -6.12 -6.63 5.79
C GLY A 245 -7.34 -5.80 5.45
N GLY A 246 -7.27 -4.52 5.72
CA GLY A 246 -8.32 -3.57 5.37
C GLY A 246 -7.75 -2.23 4.92
N CYS A 247 -8.58 -1.43 4.25
CA CYS A 247 -8.27 -0.08 3.82
C CYS A 247 -9.29 0.90 4.42
N CYS A 248 -9.84 1.81 3.63
CA CYS A 248 -10.73 2.85 4.13
C CYS A 248 -11.93 2.29 4.93
N GLY A 249 -12.22 2.91 6.07
CA GLY A 249 -13.32 2.54 6.96
C GLY A 249 -13.08 1.32 7.84
N THR A 250 -11.98 0.57 7.67
CA THR A 250 -11.67 -0.55 8.55
C THR A 250 -11.09 -0.07 9.89
N SER A 251 -11.50 -0.72 10.96
CA SER A 251 -11.07 -0.48 12.33
C SER A 251 -10.39 -1.72 12.91
N PRO A 252 -9.81 -1.66 14.13
CA PRO A 252 -9.25 -2.83 14.77
C PRO A 252 -10.21 -4.03 14.85
N GLU A 253 -11.51 -3.79 14.95
CA GLU A 253 -12.52 -4.85 15.00
C GLU A 253 -12.68 -5.60 13.66
N HIS A 254 -12.24 -5.02 12.56
CA HIS A 254 -12.26 -5.66 11.23
C HIS A 254 -11.06 -6.60 11.02
N ILE A 255 -10.00 -6.43 11.83
CA ILE A 255 -8.77 -7.23 11.78
C ILE A 255 -8.85 -8.39 12.76
#